data_0e03054879555b8a849bf678286eb76f
#
_entry.id   0e03054879555b8a849bf678286eb76f
#
_cell.length_a   1.000
_cell.length_b   1.000
_cell.length_c   1.000
_cell.angle_alpha   90.00
_cell.angle_beta   90.00
_cell.angle_gamma   90.00
#
_symmetry.space_group_name_H-M   'P 1'
#
loop_
_entity.id
_entity.type
_entity.pdbx_description
1 polymer ?
#
loop_
_entity_poly.entity_id
_entity_poly.type
_entity_poly.pdbx_seq_one_letter_code
_entity_poly.pdbx_strand_id
1 'polypeptide(L)' 'MKSKVSETAIIYPNVSLGNNVIIEDFCIIGLPFNRIKEEKTVIGDGAIIRSGTYIYAG' A
#
# COMPACT_ATOMS: atom_id res chain seq x y z
N MET A 1 2.38 0.10 -16.64
CA MET A 1 3.73 0.36 -16.19
C MET A 1 3.96 -0.30 -14.86
N LYS A 2 5.22 -0.49 -14.54
CA LYS A 2 5.55 -1.24 -13.37
C LYS A 2 5.72 -0.39 -12.16
N SER A 3 5.21 -0.89 -11.05
CA SER A 3 5.48 -0.30 -9.76
C SER A 3 6.65 -1.01 -9.12
N LYS A 4 7.36 -0.31 -8.26
CA LYS A 4 8.43 -0.90 -7.50
C LYS A 4 8.01 -1.03 -6.05
N VAL A 5 7.96 -2.24 -5.56
CA VAL A 5 7.55 -2.51 -4.20
C VAL A 5 8.68 -3.26 -3.52
N SER A 6 9.15 -2.72 -2.41
CA SER A 6 10.21 -3.36 -1.67
C SER A 6 9.78 -4.72 -1.14
N GLU A 7 10.71 -5.64 -1.08
CA GLU A 7 10.43 -6.96 -0.54
C GLU A 7 10.04 -6.91 0.93
N THR A 8 10.45 -5.88 1.62
CA THR A 8 10.13 -5.76 3.05
C THR A 8 8.82 -5.07 3.29
N ALA A 9 8.13 -4.62 2.25
CA ALA A 9 6.84 -3.97 2.40
C ALA A 9 5.75 -5.02 2.47
N ILE A 10 4.72 -4.74 3.26
CA ILE A 10 3.57 -5.62 3.39
C ILE A 10 2.39 -4.93 2.73
N ILE A 11 1.88 -5.55 1.68
CA ILE A 11 0.75 -5.02 0.94
C ILE A 11 -0.41 -5.98 1.13
N TYR A 12 -1.45 -5.52 1.77
CA TYR A 12 -2.61 -6.37 2.03
C TYR A 12 -3.40 -6.59 0.75
N PRO A 13 -4.16 -7.68 0.67
CA PRO A 13 -4.85 -8.01 -0.59
C PRO A 13 -5.93 -7.01 -0.99
N ASN A 14 -6.38 -6.18 -0.08
CA ASN A 14 -7.40 -5.19 -0.41
C ASN A 14 -6.83 -3.92 -1.03
N VAL A 15 -5.55 -3.91 -1.36
CA VAL A 15 -4.89 -2.73 -1.90
C VAL A 15 -4.81 -2.81 -3.41
N SER A 16 -5.18 -1.71 -4.06
CA SER A 16 -5.00 -1.55 -5.49
C SER A 16 -3.96 -0.48 -5.73
N LEU A 17 -2.93 -0.81 -6.48
CA LEU A 17 -1.87 0.13 -6.81
C LEU A 17 -2.07 0.65 -8.21
N GLY A 18 -1.87 1.94 -8.38
CA GLY A 18 -1.86 2.53 -9.70
C GLY A 18 -0.58 2.22 -10.43
N ASN A 19 -0.30 3.01 -11.46
CA ASN A 19 0.89 2.81 -12.28
C ASN A 19 2.06 3.59 -11.72
N ASN A 20 3.24 3.02 -11.82
CA ASN A 20 4.49 3.70 -11.44
C ASN A 20 4.51 4.12 -9.98
N VAL A 21 3.99 3.26 -9.12
CA VAL A 21 4.01 3.50 -7.68
C VAL A 21 5.32 2.97 -7.12
N ILE A 22 5.90 3.70 -6.18
CA ILE A 22 7.12 3.27 -5.51
C ILE A 22 6.82 3.11 -4.04
N ILE A 23 7.07 1.92 -3.51
CA ILE A 23 6.87 1.64 -2.09
C ILE A 23 8.19 1.19 -1.51
N GLU A 24 8.70 1.96 -0.58
CA GLU A 24 10.01 1.73 -0.02
C GLU A 24 9.96 0.71 1.10
N ASP A 25 11.08 0.54 1.80
CA ASP A 25 11.23 -0.54 2.75
C ASP A 25 10.33 -0.38 3.97
N PHE A 26 9.90 -1.50 4.52
CA PHE A 26 9.22 -1.55 5.82
C PHE A 26 7.93 -0.76 5.85
N CYS A 27 7.22 -0.73 4.73
CA CYS A 27 5.90 -0.11 4.67
C CYS A 27 4.84 -1.15 4.92
N ILE A 28 3.70 -0.71 5.47
CA ILE A 28 2.53 -1.57 5.60
C ILE A 28 1.38 -0.82 4.99
N ILE A 29 0.80 -1.37 3.92
CA ILE A 29 -0.22 -0.69 3.14
C ILE A 29 -1.51 -1.48 3.23
N GLY A 30 -2.60 -0.80 3.57
CA GLY A 30 -3.91 -1.42 3.62
C GLY A 30 -4.17 -2.16 4.91
N LEU A 31 -3.43 -1.83 5.96
CA LEU A 31 -3.58 -2.50 7.24
C LEU A 31 -5.01 -2.37 7.75
N PRO A 32 -5.70 -3.47 8.02
CA PRO A 32 -7.09 -3.39 8.45
C PRO A 32 -7.19 -2.67 9.79
N PHE A 33 -8.02 -1.67 9.81
CA PHE A 33 -8.27 -0.91 11.01
C PHE A 33 -9.51 -1.37 11.73
N ASN A 34 -10.51 -1.73 10.95
CA ASN A 34 -11.80 -2.15 11.50
C ASN A 34 -12.06 -3.56 11.05
N ARG A 35 -12.19 -4.48 12.00
CA ARG A 35 -12.36 -5.88 11.67
C ARG A 35 -13.75 -6.23 11.17
N ILE A 36 -14.68 -5.31 11.30
CA ILE A 36 -16.05 -5.60 10.92
C ILE A 36 -16.21 -5.69 9.44
N LYS A 37 -15.48 -4.88 8.68
CA LYS A 37 -15.60 -4.95 7.25
C LYS A 37 -14.28 -4.63 6.60
N GLU A 38 -14.10 -5.19 5.43
CA GLU A 38 -12.93 -4.95 4.63
C GLU A 38 -13.11 -3.69 3.83
N GLU A 39 -12.10 -2.87 3.84
CA GLU A 39 -12.12 -1.64 3.08
C GLU A 39 -11.01 -1.65 2.08
N LYS A 40 -11.32 -1.16 0.89
CA LYS A 40 -10.33 -1.08 -0.14
C LYS A 40 -9.43 0.11 0.07
N THR A 41 -8.18 -0.07 -0.27
CA THR A 41 -7.20 1.00 -0.26
C THR A 41 -6.69 1.18 -1.67
N VAL A 42 -6.74 2.41 -2.16
CA VAL A 42 -6.31 2.71 -3.51
C VAL A 42 -5.14 3.68 -3.44
N ILE A 43 -4.04 3.29 -4.07
CA ILE A 43 -2.86 4.13 -4.16
C ILE A 43 -2.78 4.64 -5.59
N GLY A 44 -2.80 5.94 -5.75
CA GLY A 44 -2.88 6.54 -7.07
C GLY A 44 -1.58 6.41 -7.87
N ASP A 45 -1.69 6.73 -9.15
CA ASP A 45 -0.56 6.63 -10.06
C ASP A 45 0.57 7.54 -9.61
N GLY A 46 1.79 7.04 -9.71
CA GLY A 46 2.96 7.85 -9.44
C GLY A 46 3.21 8.12 -7.96
N ALA A 47 2.46 7.48 -7.08
CA ALA A 47 2.66 7.73 -5.66
C ALA A 47 4.00 7.18 -5.19
N ILE A 48 4.62 7.88 -4.27
CA ILE A 48 5.87 7.44 -3.67
C ILE A 48 5.63 7.32 -2.18
N ILE A 49 5.72 6.07 -1.70
CA ILE A 49 5.50 5.78 -0.29
C ILE A 49 6.87 5.54 0.32
N ARG A 50 7.27 6.45 1.20
CA ARG A 50 8.61 6.38 1.76
C ARG A 50 8.68 5.32 2.86
N SER A 51 9.91 4.97 3.18
CA SER A 51 10.17 3.89 4.13
C SER A 51 9.46 4.11 5.45
N GLY A 52 8.94 3.03 6.01
CA GLY A 52 8.34 3.07 7.32
C GLY A 52 6.94 3.67 7.36
N THR A 53 6.29 3.82 6.22
CA THR A 53 4.97 4.40 6.17
C THR A 53 3.91 3.34 6.40
N TYR A 54 2.94 3.65 7.24
CA TYR A 54 1.82 2.74 7.51
C TYR A 54 0.56 3.41 6.99
N ILE A 55 -0.15 2.72 6.12
CA ILE A 55 -1.41 3.23 5.57
C ILE A 55 -2.50 2.24 5.93
N TYR A 56 -3.46 2.70 6.71
CA TYR A 56 -4.57 1.86 7.10
C TYR A 56 -5.58 1.77 5.98
N ALA A 57 -6.38 0.71 6.02
CA ALA A 57 -7.39 0.47 4.99
C ALA A 57 -8.43 1.59 5.00
N GLY A 58 -8.91 1.90 3.81
CA GLY A 58 -9.95 2.91 3.67
C GLY A 58 -9.57 4.21 3.02
#